data_083cffba44a8e473759dd700f4d60ada
#
_entry.id   083cffba44a8e473759dd700f4d60ada
#
_cell.length_a   1.000
_cell.length_b   1.000
_cell.length_c   1.000
_cell.angle_alpha   90.00
_cell.angle_beta   90.00
_cell.angle_gamma   90.00
#
_symmetry.space_group_name_H-M   'P 1'
#
loop_
_entity.id
_entity.type
_entity.pdbx_description
1 polymer ?
#
loop_
_entity_poly.entity_id
_entity_poly.type
_entity_poly.pdbx_seq_one_letter_code
_entity_poly.pdbx_strand_id
1 'polypeptide(L)'
;MQFRANVAELWHESRGNVDVRFYGAGCRGEAAKSLKAILLDCLSVADVKVFVDSDLMAAAHALCGGEEGIACILGTGANSCLFDGEKIVANISPLGYILGDEGSGAVLGKLFLNAVFKGGLPKTLCEEFFE
;
A
#
# COMPACT_ATOMS: atom_id res chain seq x y z
N MET A 1 -1.44 -2.74 -23.17
CA MET A 1 -0.82 -3.70 -24.10
C MET A 1 0.48 -4.27 -23.53
N GLN A 2 1.40 -3.44 -23.02
CA GLN A 2 2.68 -3.88 -22.42
C GLN A 2 2.53 -4.84 -21.22
N PHE A 3 1.60 -4.56 -20.31
CA PHE A 3 1.35 -5.38 -19.11
C PHE A 3 0.97 -6.84 -19.45
N ARG A 4 0.10 -7.05 -20.47
CA ARG A 4 -0.28 -8.40 -20.92
C ARG A 4 0.91 -9.19 -21.46
N ALA A 5 1.82 -8.56 -22.18
CA ALA A 5 3.00 -9.21 -22.75
C ALA A 5 3.98 -9.65 -21.64
N ASN A 6 4.28 -8.78 -20.69
CA ASN A 6 5.19 -9.07 -19.59
C ASN A 6 4.66 -10.16 -18.66
N VAL A 7 3.35 -10.17 -18.38
CA VAL A 7 2.72 -11.23 -17.56
C VAL A 7 2.72 -12.57 -18.30
N ALA A 8 2.51 -12.58 -19.61
CA ALA A 8 2.53 -13.80 -20.42
C ALA A 8 3.94 -14.45 -20.47
N GLU A 9 5.01 -13.66 -20.54
CA GLU A 9 6.39 -14.17 -20.48
C GLU A 9 6.70 -14.86 -19.14
N LEU A 10 6.39 -14.21 -18.03
CA LEU A 10 6.57 -14.79 -16.69
C LEU A 10 5.75 -16.07 -16.47
N TRP A 11 4.67 -16.22 -17.23
CA TRP A 11 3.73 -17.34 -17.10
C TRP A 11 4.15 -18.59 -17.86
N HIS A 12 4.88 -18.45 -18.96
CA HIS A 12 5.33 -19.59 -19.77
C HIS A 12 6.29 -20.52 -19.02
N GLU A 13 6.92 -20.05 -17.95
CA GLU A 13 7.85 -20.83 -17.15
C GLU A 13 7.21 -21.60 -15.99
N SER A 14 5.96 -21.23 -15.58
CA SER A 14 5.27 -21.88 -14.46
C SER A 14 4.35 -23.00 -14.94
N ARG A 15 4.71 -24.24 -14.62
CA ARG A 15 3.87 -25.42 -14.85
C ARG A 15 3.16 -25.78 -13.53
N GLY A 16 1.89 -25.37 -13.37
CA GLY A 16 1.10 -25.76 -12.18
C GLY A 16 0.01 -24.74 -11.82
N ASN A 17 -0.66 -24.97 -10.69
CA ASN A 17 -1.60 -24.01 -10.09
C ASN A 17 -0.85 -22.79 -9.65
N VAL A 18 -1.30 -21.60 -10.05
CA VAL A 18 -0.69 -20.33 -9.68
C VAL A 18 -1.67 -19.47 -8.89
N ASP A 19 -1.21 -19.01 -7.74
CA ASP A 19 -1.92 -18.03 -6.91
C ASP A 19 -1.33 -16.64 -7.19
N VAL A 20 -2.15 -15.75 -7.73
CA VAL A 20 -1.81 -14.34 -7.94
C VAL A 20 -2.40 -13.52 -6.79
N ARG A 21 -1.56 -12.83 -6.05
CA ARG A 21 -1.97 -11.93 -4.98
C ARG A 21 -1.60 -10.50 -5.34
N PHE A 22 -2.60 -9.69 -5.59
CA PHE A 22 -2.45 -8.27 -5.89
C PHE A 22 -2.88 -7.43 -4.68
N TYR A 23 -2.02 -6.53 -4.27
CA TYR A 23 -2.31 -5.57 -3.21
C TYR A 23 -2.09 -4.16 -3.73
N GLY A 24 -3.05 -3.27 -3.50
CA GLY A 24 -2.95 -1.90 -4.01
C GLY A 24 -3.71 -0.89 -3.17
N ALA A 25 -3.21 0.35 -3.19
CA ALA A 25 -3.89 1.46 -2.56
C ALA A 25 -5.30 1.62 -3.14
N GLY A 26 -6.30 1.72 -2.26
CA GLY A 26 -7.69 1.85 -2.67
C GLY A 26 -8.36 0.59 -3.24
N CYS A 27 -7.67 -0.55 -3.31
CA CYS A 27 -8.24 -1.82 -3.78
C CYS A 27 -9.18 -2.43 -2.73
N ARG A 28 -10.40 -1.88 -2.62
CA ARG A 28 -11.46 -2.35 -1.70
C ARG A 28 -12.80 -2.40 -2.42
N GLY A 29 -13.72 -3.23 -1.93
CA GLY A 29 -15.10 -3.29 -2.42
C GLY A 29 -15.18 -3.53 -3.93
N GLU A 30 -15.89 -2.67 -4.67
CA GLU A 30 -16.09 -2.79 -6.11
C GLU A 30 -14.80 -2.61 -6.93
N ALA A 31 -13.87 -1.76 -6.48
CA ALA A 31 -12.57 -1.58 -7.14
C ALA A 31 -11.76 -2.89 -7.14
N ALA A 32 -11.72 -3.59 -6.02
CA ALA A 32 -11.06 -4.90 -5.92
C ALA A 32 -11.73 -5.95 -6.82
N LYS A 33 -13.05 -5.99 -6.87
CA LYS A 33 -13.80 -6.92 -7.74
C LYS A 33 -13.52 -6.65 -9.23
N SER A 34 -13.58 -5.38 -9.64
CA SER A 34 -13.29 -4.96 -11.01
C SER A 34 -11.88 -5.32 -11.43
N LEU A 35 -10.89 -5.03 -10.57
CA LEU A 35 -9.50 -5.37 -10.84
C LEU A 35 -9.27 -6.88 -10.90
N LYS A 36 -9.90 -7.65 -10.01
CA LYS A 36 -9.85 -9.11 -10.04
C LYS A 36 -10.38 -9.67 -11.37
N ALA A 37 -11.50 -9.15 -11.87
CA ALA A 37 -12.07 -9.56 -13.15
C ALA A 37 -11.11 -9.26 -14.32
N ILE A 38 -10.48 -8.06 -14.33
CA ILE A 38 -9.50 -7.67 -15.33
C ILE A 38 -8.27 -8.60 -15.28
N LEU A 39 -7.78 -8.90 -14.09
CA LEU A 39 -6.63 -9.79 -13.93
C LEU A 39 -6.93 -11.20 -14.42
N LEU A 40 -8.11 -11.76 -14.09
CA LEU A 40 -8.54 -13.06 -14.57
C LEU A 40 -8.65 -13.09 -16.10
N ASP A 41 -9.23 -12.05 -16.72
CA ASP A 41 -9.32 -11.91 -18.18
C ASP A 41 -7.92 -11.81 -18.83
N CYS A 42 -6.99 -11.07 -18.20
CA CYS A 42 -5.63 -10.92 -18.72
C CYS A 42 -4.83 -12.22 -18.63
N LEU A 43 -5.02 -12.99 -17.57
CA LEU A 43 -4.23 -14.19 -17.30
C LEU A 43 -4.65 -15.40 -18.15
N SER A 44 -5.92 -15.48 -18.59
CA SER A 44 -6.50 -16.46 -19.54
C SER A 44 -5.98 -17.91 -19.41
N VAL A 45 -5.66 -18.35 -18.19
CA VAL A 45 -5.04 -19.66 -17.91
C VAL A 45 -5.97 -20.48 -17.03
N ALA A 46 -6.10 -21.77 -17.32
CA ALA A 46 -6.80 -22.70 -16.44
C ALA A 46 -6.08 -22.81 -15.09
N ASP A 47 -6.81 -22.85 -13.99
CA ASP A 47 -6.33 -23.04 -12.62
C ASP A 47 -5.56 -21.87 -12.00
N VAL A 48 -5.92 -20.62 -12.33
CA VAL A 48 -5.41 -19.42 -11.64
C VAL A 48 -6.35 -18.99 -10.53
N LYS A 49 -5.81 -18.81 -9.34
CA LYS A 49 -6.49 -18.11 -8.24
C LYS A 49 -5.97 -16.69 -8.15
N VAL A 50 -6.88 -15.72 -8.23
CA VAL A 50 -6.53 -14.29 -8.12
C VAL A 50 -7.16 -13.73 -6.84
N PHE A 51 -6.29 -13.15 -6.00
CA PHE A 51 -6.65 -12.43 -4.79
C PHE A 51 -6.32 -10.95 -5.00
N VAL A 52 -7.25 -10.07 -4.66
CA VAL A 52 -7.06 -8.62 -4.75
C VAL A 52 -7.50 -8.02 -3.44
N ASP A 53 -6.62 -7.26 -2.81
CA ASP A 53 -6.88 -6.58 -1.55
C ASP A 53 -6.10 -5.27 -1.44
N SER A 54 -6.28 -4.56 -0.32
CA SER A 54 -5.61 -3.30 -0.03
C SER A 54 -4.12 -3.48 0.31
N ASP A 55 -3.36 -2.43 0.13
CA ASP A 55 -1.97 -2.31 0.61
C ASP A 55 -1.86 -2.54 2.13
N LEU A 56 -2.85 -2.09 2.89
CA LEU A 56 -2.92 -2.30 4.34
C LEU A 56 -3.03 -3.79 4.70
N MET A 57 -3.79 -4.58 3.91
CA MET A 57 -3.85 -6.03 4.07
C MET A 57 -2.50 -6.68 3.73
N ALA A 58 -1.78 -6.18 2.73
CA ALA A 58 -0.42 -6.64 2.45
C ALA A 58 0.52 -6.42 3.64
N ALA A 59 0.46 -5.22 4.24
CA ALA A 59 1.25 -4.90 5.43
C ALA A 59 0.89 -5.81 6.62
N ALA A 60 -0.40 -6.06 6.84
CA ALA A 60 -0.86 -6.97 7.90
C ALA A 60 -0.33 -8.40 7.70
N HIS A 61 -0.47 -8.97 6.51
CA HIS A 61 0.07 -10.28 6.18
C HIS A 61 1.61 -10.35 6.31
N ALA A 62 2.32 -9.30 5.88
CA ALA A 62 3.77 -9.27 5.92
C ALA A 62 4.33 -9.16 7.35
N LEU A 63 3.65 -8.42 8.22
CA LEU A 63 4.11 -8.15 9.59
C LEU A 63 3.60 -9.18 10.59
N CYS A 64 2.34 -9.60 10.46
CA CYS A 64 1.68 -10.45 11.45
C CYS A 64 1.62 -11.91 11.00
N GLY A 65 1.81 -12.21 9.70
CA GLY A 65 1.63 -13.57 9.17
C GLY A 65 0.19 -14.04 9.36
N GLY A 66 -0.01 -15.08 10.14
CA GLY A 66 -1.31 -15.60 10.56
C GLY A 66 -1.67 -15.31 12.02
N GLU A 67 -0.97 -14.38 12.68
CA GLU A 67 -1.19 -14.04 14.09
C GLU A 67 -1.92 -12.70 14.23
N GLU A 68 -2.57 -12.48 15.36
CA GLU A 68 -3.16 -11.19 15.70
C GLU A 68 -2.08 -10.13 15.89
N GLY A 69 -2.31 -8.93 15.36
CA GLY A 69 -1.35 -7.84 15.47
C GLY A 69 -1.84 -6.51 14.93
N ILE A 70 -1.01 -5.48 15.10
CA ILE A 70 -1.24 -4.14 14.56
C ILE A 70 -0.26 -3.91 13.42
N ALA A 71 -0.77 -3.57 12.25
CA ALA A 71 0.03 -3.18 11.10
C ALA A 71 -0.13 -1.68 10.81
N CYS A 72 0.99 -1.00 10.57
CA CYS A 72 1.03 0.42 10.23
C CYS A 72 1.79 0.63 8.91
N ILE A 73 1.28 1.51 8.08
CA ILE A 73 1.95 2.03 6.89
C ILE A 73 2.27 3.50 7.12
N LEU A 74 3.55 3.85 6.97
CA LEU A 74 4.04 5.23 7.01
C LEU A 74 4.78 5.50 5.70
N GLY A 75 4.06 6.07 4.74
CA GLY A 75 4.56 6.44 3.42
C GLY A 75 4.29 7.92 3.11
N THR A 76 3.81 8.23 1.92
CA THR A 76 3.29 9.56 1.58
C THR A 76 2.10 9.93 2.45
N GLY A 77 1.19 8.97 2.71
CA GLY A 77 0.15 9.01 3.74
C GLY A 77 0.48 8.06 4.90
N ALA A 78 -0.42 7.98 5.89
CA ALA A 78 -0.34 7.06 7.02
C ALA A 78 -1.63 6.23 7.14
N ASN A 79 -1.52 4.97 7.57
CA ASN A 79 -2.68 4.13 7.84
C ASN A 79 -2.32 3.05 8.85
N SER A 80 -3.31 2.57 9.62
CA SER A 80 -3.08 1.50 10.60
C SER A 80 -4.30 0.63 10.77
N CYS A 81 -4.09 -0.63 11.13
CA CYS A 81 -5.16 -1.58 11.39
C CYS A 81 -4.85 -2.55 12.52
N LEU A 82 -5.90 -3.09 13.11
CA LEU A 82 -5.86 -4.31 13.91
C LEU A 82 -6.24 -5.48 13.00
N PHE A 83 -5.39 -6.48 12.99
CA PHE A 83 -5.52 -7.71 12.21
C PHE A 83 -5.70 -8.90 13.17
N ASP A 84 -6.63 -9.81 12.89
CA ASP A 84 -6.94 -10.97 13.75
C ASP A 84 -6.26 -12.27 13.32
N GLY A 85 -5.34 -12.20 12.36
CA GLY A 85 -4.69 -13.37 11.74
C GLY A 85 -5.29 -13.76 10.38
N GLU A 86 -6.50 -13.28 10.05
CA GLU A 86 -7.17 -13.57 8.77
C GLU A 86 -7.64 -12.31 8.05
N LYS A 87 -8.14 -11.32 8.79
CA LYS A 87 -8.74 -10.09 8.26
C LYS A 87 -8.47 -8.87 9.13
N ILE A 88 -8.64 -7.71 8.56
CA ILE A 88 -8.63 -6.44 9.28
C ILE A 88 -9.96 -6.31 10.03
N VAL A 89 -9.90 -6.29 11.36
CA VAL A 89 -11.07 -6.16 12.25
C VAL A 89 -11.33 -4.72 12.70
N ALA A 90 -10.30 -3.88 12.70
CA ALA A 90 -10.42 -2.45 12.94
C ALA A 90 -9.40 -1.67 12.09
N ASN A 91 -9.79 -0.48 11.66
CA ASN A 91 -8.92 0.43 10.92
C ASN A 91 -9.19 1.85 11.40
N ILE A 92 -8.15 2.57 11.77
CA ILE A 92 -8.24 4.00 12.07
C ILE A 92 -8.18 4.73 10.73
N SER A 93 -9.24 5.48 10.42
CA SER A 93 -9.28 6.23 9.16
C SER A 93 -8.11 7.22 9.09
N PRO A 94 -7.30 7.19 8.03
CA PRO A 94 -6.16 8.10 7.89
C PRO A 94 -6.56 9.55 7.66
N LEU A 95 -7.82 9.82 7.31
CA LEU A 95 -8.39 11.14 6.99
C LEU A 95 -7.67 11.90 5.86
N GLY A 96 -6.58 11.36 5.33
CA GLY A 96 -5.83 11.86 4.20
C GLY A 96 -5.03 13.14 4.47
N TYR A 97 -4.44 13.65 3.41
CA TYR A 97 -3.45 14.73 3.39
C TYR A 97 -3.83 16.02 4.13
N ILE A 98 -5.13 16.37 4.13
CA ILE A 98 -5.60 17.64 4.72
C ILE A 98 -5.91 17.49 6.21
N LEU A 99 -6.60 16.42 6.60
CA LEU A 99 -7.18 16.27 7.93
C LEU A 99 -6.46 15.26 8.82
N GLY A 100 -5.52 14.49 8.27
CA GLY A 100 -4.86 13.41 8.99
C GLY A 100 -3.51 13.05 8.37
N ASP A 101 -3.27 11.76 8.20
CA ASP A 101 -2.00 11.18 7.76
C ASP A 101 -0.83 11.48 8.73
N GLU A 102 -1.11 11.54 10.02
CA GLU A 102 -0.14 11.83 11.08
C GLU A 102 1.05 10.87 10.99
N GLY A 103 2.26 11.43 11.08
CA GLY A 103 3.51 10.68 10.96
C GLY A 103 3.91 10.30 9.54
N SER A 104 3.09 10.62 8.53
CA SER A 104 3.44 10.41 7.13
C SER A 104 4.55 11.34 6.65
N GLY A 105 5.23 10.94 5.57
CA GLY A 105 6.22 11.78 4.91
C GLY A 105 5.67 13.13 4.46
N ALA A 106 4.41 13.19 4.03
CA ALA A 106 3.77 14.44 3.64
C ALA A 106 3.55 15.39 4.83
N VAL A 107 3.11 14.86 5.98
CA VAL A 107 2.95 15.66 7.19
C VAL A 107 4.29 16.10 7.74
N LEU A 108 5.27 15.21 7.83
CA LEU A 108 6.63 15.54 8.28
C LEU A 108 7.27 16.59 7.38
N GLY A 109 7.15 16.45 6.06
CA GLY A 109 7.64 17.45 5.11
C GLY A 109 6.99 18.82 5.28
N LYS A 110 5.68 18.88 5.48
CA LYS A 110 4.98 20.16 5.78
C LYS A 110 5.49 20.80 7.07
N LEU A 111 5.66 20.01 8.13
CA LEU A 111 6.17 20.49 9.41
C LEU A 111 7.62 20.98 9.29
N PHE A 112 8.45 20.24 8.58
CA PHE A 112 9.83 20.62 8.31
C PHE A 112 9.91 21.96 7.55
N LEU A 113 9.21 22.08 6.42
CA LEU A 113 9.18 23.33 5.66
C LEU A 113 8.64 24.51 6.48
N ASN A 114 7.59 24.28 7.27
CA ASN A 114 7.07 25.29 8.18
C ASN A 114 8.13 25.77 9.16
N ALA A 115 8.89 24.85 9.76
CA ALA A 115 9.96 25.16 10.70
C ALA A 115 11.13 25.89 10.02
N VAL A 116 11.52 25.51 8.80
CA VAL A 116 12.53 26.22 8.00
C VAL A 116 12.12 27.68 7.79
N PHE A 117 10.91 27.91 7.23
CA PHE A 117 10.49 29.24 6.83
C PHE A 117 10.07 30.15 8.00
N LYS A 118 9.76 29.57 9.16
CA LYS A 118 9.41 30.33 10.38
C LYS A 118 10.57 30.47 11.37
N GLY A 119 11.78 29.98 11.01
CA GLY A 119 12.95 30.07 11.87
C GLY A 119 12.88 29.15 13.10
N GLY A 120 12.12 28.06 13.03
CA GLY A 120 12.00 27.06 14.09
C GLY A 120 13.11 26.02 14.15
N LEU A 121 14.07 26.06 13.20
CA LEU A 121 15.22 25.15 13.13
C LEU A 121 16.54 25.87 13.41
N PRO A 122 17.58 25.13 13.86
CA PRO A 122 18.94 25.66 13.94
C PRO A 122 19.39 26.25 12.60
N LYS A 123 20.13 27.36 12.67
CA LYS A 123 20.59 28.10 11.47
C LYS A 123 21.37 27.23 10.49
N THR A 124 22.20 26.31 10.98
CA THR A 124 22.97 25.36 10.16
C THR A 124 22.10 24.45 9.31
N LEU A 125 20.99 23.94 9.87
CA LEU A 125 20.04 23.11 9.11
C LEU A 125 19.26 23.90 8.07
N CYS A 126 18.96 25.17 8.35
CA CYS A 126 18.33 26.05 7.37
C CYS A 126 19.28 26.35 6.20
N GLU A 127 20.57 26.59 6.48
CA GLU A 127 21.60 26.84 5.48
C GLU A 127 21.75 25.62 4.55
N GLU A 128 21.90 24.41 5.10
CA GLU A 128 21.96 23.15 4.35
C GLU A 128 20.71 22.89 3.46
N PHE A 129 19.55 23.37 3.88
CA PHE A 129 18.32 23.21 3.09
C PHE A 129 18.31 24.10 1.85
N PHE A 130 18.99 25.25 1.86
CA PHE A 130 18.99 26.21 0.75
C PHE A 130 20.23 26.10 -0.16
N GLU A 131 21.18 25.22 0.14
CA GLU A 131 22.30 24.84 -0.72
C GLU A 131 21.91 23.79 -1.77
#